data_1cadd5833cc3ef9449a34384b34dbb06
#
_entry.id   1cadd5833cc3ef9449a34384b34dbb06
#
_cell.length_a   1.000
_cell.length_b   1.000
_cell.length_c   1.000
_cell.angle_alpha   90.00
_cell.angle_beta   90.00
_cell.angle_gamma   90.00
#
_symmetry.space_group_name_H-M   'P 1'
#
loop_
_entity.id
_entity.type
_entity.pdbx_description
1 polymer ?
#
loop_
_entity_poly.entity_id
_entity_poly.type
_entity_poly.pdbx_seq_one_letter_code
_entity_poly.pdbx_strand_id
1 'polypeptide(L)'
;MGDKGAGKTTVGFLLARAGWQLLANDRVFIRREDDRLRVLPWPSAAAIGLGLLDALGWYDQVRERVQRGEQLHPTQHQKVTDALHSGSRTPLWKDSGKELKPQFFPDQLATWLGLTLATEGHAARILFPQITPRAEPVLRDEDRAMAAGDFFTAGTEDRYPDVFDLLPADLPGTEPLLELLGELPRHTMVLGHDVKANTDFLQQITT
;
A
#
# COMPACT_ATOMS: atom_id res chain seq x y z
N MET A 1 2.45 4.25 -6.87
CA MET A 1 3.29 5.30 -6.24
C MET A 1 2.45 6.56 -6.01
N GLY A 2 2.97 7.63 -5.43
CA GLY A 2 2.27 8.90 -5.26
C GLY A 2 2.16 9.37 -3.81
N ASP A 3 1.57 10.55 -3.61
CA ASP A 3 1.46 11.25 -2.33
C ASP A 3 0.62 10.50 -1.28
N LYS A 4 0.72 10.96 -0.03
CA LYS A 4 -0.12 10.44 1.04
C LYS A 4 -1.59 10.75 0.76
N GLY A 5 -2.44 9.73 0.86
CA GLY A 5 -3.87 9.86 0.56
C GLY A 5 -4.25 9.64 -0.91
N ALA A 6 -3.28 9.48 -1.82
CA ALA A 6 -3.54 9.27 -3.24
C ALA A 6 -4.33 7.99 -3.58
N GLY A 7 -4.42 7.01 -2.68
CA GLY A 7 -5.16 5.77 -2.94
C GLY A 7 -4.30 4.52 -3.14
N LYS A 8 -2.99 4.60 -2.89
CA LYS A 8 -2.08 3.44 -3.02
C LYS A 8 -2.57 2.20 -2.28
N THR A 9 -2.90 2.37 -1.00
CA THR A 9 -3.44 1.30 -0.16
C THR A 9 -4.74 0.74 -0.75
N THR A 10 -5.63 1.59 -1.24
CA THR A 10 -6.89 1.18 -1.86
C THR A 10 -6.65 0.30 -3.09
N VAL A 11 -5.77 0.73 -4.00
CA VAL A 11 -5.41 -0.07 -5.20
C VAL A 11 -4.83 -1.42 -4.83
N GLY A 12 -3.84 -1.44 -3.92
CA GLY A 12 -3.21 -2.69 -3.48
C GLY A 12 -4.21 -3.69 -2.90
N PHE A 13 -5.13 -3.23 -2.05
CA PHE A 13 -6.12 -4.12 -1.44
C PHE A 13 -7.29 -4.48 -2.37
N LEU A 14 -7.67 -3.64 -3.32
CA LEU A 14 -8.63 -4.02 -4.36
C LEU A 14 -8.09 -5.15 -5.23
N LEU A 15 -6.85 -5.05 -5.70
CA LEU A 15 -6.19 -6.10 -6.48
C LEU A 15 -5.99 -7.37 -5.64
N ALA A 16 -5.53 -7.24 -4.40
CA ALA A 16 -5.34 -8.39 -3.52
C ALA A 16 -6.66 -9.14 -3.25
N ARG A 17 -7.77 -8.41 -3.01
CA ARG A 17 -9.11 -8.99 -2.88
C ARG A 17 -9.59 -9.66 -4.16
N ALA A 18 -9.16 -9.18 -5.33
CA ALA A 18 -9.46 -9.76 -6.63
C ALA A 18 -8.58 -10.98 -6.98
N GLY A 19 -7.75 -11.45 -6.04
CA GLY A 19 -6.93 -12.67 -6.20
C GLY A 19 -5.46 -12.44 -6.54
N TRP A 20 -5.02 -11.19 -6.64
CA TRP A 20 -3.61 -10.88 -6.79
C TRP A 20 -2.83 -11.10 -5.49
N GLN A 21 -1.55 -11.42 -5.61
CA GLN A 21 -0.70 -11.53 -4.44
C GLN A 21 -0.27 -10.13 -3.95
N LEU A 22 -0.38 -9.91 -2.65
CA LEU A 22 0.07 -8.68 -2.02
C LEU A 22 1.52 -8.82 -1.56
N LEU A 23 2.41 -7.99 -2.07
CA LEU A 23 3.81 -7.99 -1.64
C LEU A 23 4.03 -7.14 -0.40
N ALA A 24 3.54 -5.89 -0.42
CA ALA A 24 3.65 -4.94 0.69
C ALA A 24 2.56 -3.87 0.60
N ASN A 25 2.22 -3.25 1.73
CA ASN A 25 1.23 -2.18 1.77
C ASN A 25 1.84 -0.77 1.56
N ASP A 26 3.05 -0.53 2.01
CA ASP A 26 3.61 0.83 2.09
C ASP A 26 4.92 0.95 1.31
N ARG A 27 5.92 0.19 1.68
CA ARG A 27 7.28 0.29 1.15
C ARG A 27 7.74 -1.02 0.54
N VAL A 28 8.61 -0.89 -0.45
CA VAL A 28 9.30 -2.01 -1.07
C VAL A 28 10.76 -1.65 -1.27
N PHE A 29 11.62 -2.64 -1.23
CA PHE A 29 12.96 -2.53 -1.76
C PHE A 29 12.95 -2.86 -3.23
N ILE A 30 13.76 -2.16 -4.00
CA ILE A 30 13.96 -2.41 -5.42
C ILE A 30 15.44 -2.62 -5.64
N ARG A 31 15.78 -3.69 -6.34
CA ARG A 31 17.15 -3.91 -6.81
C ARG A 31 17.14 -4.31 -8.27
N ARG A 32 18.21 -3.98 -8.96
CA ARG A 32 18.45 -4.46 -10.31
C ARG A 32 18.80 -5.95 -10.28
N GLU A 33 18.21 -6.72 -11.19
CA GLU A 33 18.51 -8.11 -11.47
C GLU A 33 18.52 -8.30 -12.99
N ASP A 34 19.70 -8.27 -13.56
CA ASP A 34 19.94 -8.21 -15.01
C ASP A 34 19.25 -7.00 -15.67
N ASP A 35 18.27 -7.24 -16.53
CA ASP A 35 17.43 -6.27 -17.23
C ASP A 35 16.09 -5.97 -16.52
N ARG A 36 15.91 -6.47 -15.30
CA ARG A 36 14.66 -6.36 -14.54
C ARG A 36 14.86 -5.68 -13.20
N LEU A 37 13.75 -5.23 -12.65
CA LEU A 37 13.69 -4.70 -11.30
C LEU A 37 13.00 -5.71 -10.38
N ARG A 38 13.79 -6.37 -9.55
CA ARG A 38 13.26 -7.22 -8.48
C ARG A 38 12.73 -6.36 -7.36
N VAL A 39 11.55 -6.71 -6.86
CA VAL A 39 10.86 -6.00 -5.79
C VAL A 39 10.72 -6.94 -4.59
N LEU A 40 11.15 -6.46 -3.44
CA LEU A 40 11.11 -7.18 -2.17
C LEU A 40 10.25 -6.41 -1.17
N PRO A 41 9.51 -7.11 -0.29
CA PRO A 41 8.67 -6.45 0.69
C PRO A 41 9.49 -5.78 1.80
N TRP A 42 9.06 -4.60 2.23
CA TRP A 42 9.45 -4.08 3.53
C TRP A 42 8.53 -4.68 4.60
N PRO A 43 9.07 -5.36 5.63
CA PRO A 43 8.27 -6.01 6.67
C PRO A 43 7.69 -4.97 7.64
N SER A 44 6.59 -4.34 7.28
CA SER A 44 5.88 -3.37 8.12
C SER A 44 4.43 -3.76 8.33
N ALA A 45 3.85 -3.27 9.44
CA ALA A 45 2.42 -3.38 9.66
C ALA A 45 1.64 -2.70 8.54
N ALA A 46 0.59 -3.35 8.06
CA ALA A 46 -0.34 -2.76 7.11
C ALA A 46 -1.38 -1.90 7.84
N ALA A 47 -1.56 -0.66 7.41
CA ALA A 47 -2.54 0.26 7.96
C ALA A 47 -3.73 0.42 7.02
N ILE A 48 -4.90 -0.11 7.40
CA ILE A 48 -6.12 -0.09 6.59
C ILE A 48 -7.18 0.74 7.32
N GLY A 49 -7.69 1.82 6.69
CA GLY A 49 -8.72 2.67 7.29
C GLY A 49 -10.04 1.93 7.54
N LEU A 50 -10.80 2.33 8.58
CA LEU A 50 -12.10 1.71 8.90
C LEU A 50 -13.06 1.74 7.71
N GLY A 51 -13.11 2.86 6.99
CA GLY A 51 -13.95 2.97 5.80
C GLY A 51 -13.53 2.04 4.65
N LEU A 52 -12.21 1.79 4.49
CA LEU A 52 -11.74 0.84 3.48
C LEU A 52 -12.01 -0.60 3.90
N LEU A 53 -11.85 -0.95 5.19
CA LEU A 53 -12.23 -2.26 5.71
C LEU A 53 -13.72 -2.54 5.47
N ASP A 54 -14.57 -1.53 5.72
CA ASP A 54 -16.01 -1.64 5.50
C ASP A 54 -16.34 -1.79 4.01
N ALA A 55 -15.80 -0.95 3.16
CA ALA A 55 -16.01 -1.00 1.72
C ALA A 55 -15.57 -2.32 1.09
N LEU A 56 -14.49 -2.94 1.62
CA LEU A 56 -14.00 -4.24 1.18
C LEU A 56 -14.73 -5.43 1.82
N GLY A 57 -15.64 -5.19 2.75
CA GLY A 57 -16.40 -6.24 3.44
C GLY A 57 -15.61 -6.99 4.52
N TRP A 58 -14.49 -6.41 4.99
CA TRP A 58 -13.63 -7.02 6.01
C TRP A 58 -13.90 -6.52 7.43
N TYR A 59 -14.70 -5.46 7.59
CA TYR A 59 -14.90 -4.80 8.88
C TYR A 59 -15.44 -5.76 9.96
N ASP A 60 -16.48 -6.51 9.65
CA ASP A 60 -17.16 -7.36 10.66
C ASP A 60 -16.26 -8.50 11.13
N GLN A 61 -15.54 -9.17 10.23
CA GLN A 61 -14.59 -10.22 10.61
C GLN A 61 -13.42 -9.70 11.46
N VAL A 62 -12.90 -8.50 11.17
CA VAL A 62 -11.86 -7.86 11.99
C VAL A 62 -12.42 -7.54 13.38
N ARG A 63 -13.61 -6.95 13.44
CA ARG A 63 -14.29 -6.64 14.69
C ARG A 63 -14.52 -7.88 15.55
N GLU A 64 -15.02 -8.96 14.98
CA GLU A 64 -15.25 -10.22 15.70
C GLU A 64 -13.98 -10.79 16.32
N ARG A 65 -12.86 -10.76 15.59
CA ARG A 65 -11.57 -11.22 16.11
C ARG A 65 -11.09 -10.38 17.28
N VAL A 66 -11.18 -9.06 17.18
CA VAL A 66 -10.85 -8.15 18.28
C VAL A 66 -11.76 -8.40 19.49
N GLN A 67 -13.05 -8.64 19.28
CA GLN A 67 -13.99 -8.96 20.36
C GLN A 67 -13.69 -10.32 21.05
N ARG A 68 -13.08 -11.26 20.34
CA ARG A 68 -12.57 -12.53 20.91
C ARG A 68 -11.25 -12.39 21.66
N GLY A 69 -10.68 -11.17 21.71
CA GLY A 69 -9.42 -10.89 22.40
C GLY A 69 -8.17 -11.04 21.52
N GLU A 70 -8.33 -11.27 20.20
CA GLU A 70 -7.20 -11.26 19.28
C GLU A 70 -6.68 -9.82 19.14
N GLN A 71 -5.35 -9.66 19.15
CA GLN A 71 -4.73 -8.34 19.18
C GLN A 71 -4.25 -7.93 17.79
N LEU A 72 -4.50 -6.68 17.43
CA LEU A 72 -3.86 -5.99 16.32
C LEU A 72 -2.41 -5.62 16.66
N HIS A 73 -1.69 -5.05 15.71
CA HIS A 73 -0.30 -4.66 15.90
C HIS A 73 -0.11 -3.76 17.14
N PRO A 74 0.96 -3.92 17.95
CA PRO A 74 1.16 -3.19 19.21
C PRO A 74 1.21 -1.66 19.07
N THR A 75 1.53 -1.14 17.86
CA THR A 75 1.47 0.29 17.59
C THR A 75 0.07 0.82 17.32
N GLN A 76 -0.93 -0.06 17.46
CA GLN A 76 -2.34 0.28 17.33
C GLN A 76 -2.75 1.39 18.30
N HIS A 77 -3.42 2.40 17.79
CA HIS A 77 -3.93 3.48 18.64
C HIS A 77 -5.20 3.04 19.35
N GLN A 78 -5.30 3.27 20.68
CA GLN A 78 -6.42 2.80 21.50
C GLN A 78 -7.80 3.21 20.94
N LYS A 79 -7.97 4.44 20.46
CA LYS A 79 -9.23 4.91 19.85
C LYS A 79 -9.72 4.00 18.71
N VAL A 80 -8.83 3.35 17.98
CA VAL A 80 -9.21 2.42 16.89
C VAL A 80 -9.72 1.11 17.47
N THR A 81 -9.08 0.59 18.52
CA THR A 81 -9.56 -0.59 19.24
C THR A 81 -10.93 -0.32 19.85
N ASP A 82 -11.12 0.84 20.47
CA ASP A 82 -12.42 1.25 21.05
C ASP A 82 -13.51 1.37 19.97
N ALA A 83 -13.16 1.90 18.78
CA ALA A 83 -14.08 1.99 17.66
C ALA A 83 -14.49 0.62 17.13
N LEU A 84 -13.56 -0.34 17.04
CA LEU A 84 -13.87 -1.71 16.66
C LEU A 84 -14.78 -2.39 17.69
N HIS A 85 -14.52 -2.22 18.99
CA HIS A 85 -15.39 -2.75 20.05
C HIS A 85 -16.80 -2.16 19.98
N SER A 86 -16.92 -0.84 19.82
CA SER A 86 -18.21 -0.15 19.71
C SER A 86 -18.94 -0.36 18.38
N GLY A 87 -18.28 -0.94 17.37
CA GLY A 87 -18.86 -1.15 16.04
C GLY A 87 -18.86 0.10 15.17
N SER A 88 -18.08 1.12 15.48
CA SER A 88 -17.95 2.33 14.67
C SER A 88 -17.19 2.06 13.38
N ARG A 89 -17.78 2.42 12.24
CA ARG A 89 -17.17 2.32 10.90
C ARG A 89 -16.64 3.65 10.39
N THR A 90 -16.85 4.72 11.17
CA THR A 90 -16.44 6.08 10.77
C THR A 90 -14.94 6.23 10.87
N PRO A 91 -14.28 6.80 9.85
CA PRO A 91 -12.86 7.13 9.91
C PRO A 91 -12.53 8.00 11.12
N LEU A 92 -11.44 7.69 11.80
CA LEU A 92 -10.97 8.40 12.98
C LEU A 92 -9.78 9.28 12.60
N TRP A 93 -9.72 10.46 13.18
CA TRP A 93 -8.69 11.44 12.88
C TRP A 93 -7.97 11.90 14.16
N LYS A 94 -6.69 12.15 14.05
CA LYS A 94 -5.93 12.92 15.05
C LYS A 94 -6.17 14.41 14.82
N ASP A 95 -5.91 15.24 15.81
CA ASP A 95 -5.96 16.70 15.70
C ASP A 95 -5.01 17.24 14.61
N SER A 96 -3.95 16.51 14.32
CA SER A 96 -3.02 16.79 13.22
C SER A 96 -3.56 16.49 11.81
N GLY A 97 -4.82 16.06 11.67
CA GLY A 97 -5.41 15.64 10.40
C GLY A 97 -4.91 14.29 9.88
N LYS A 98 -4.17 13.53 10.69
CA LYS A 98 -3.75 12.17 10.33
C LYS A 98 -4.84 11.16 10.68
N GLU A 99 -5.25 10.36 9.69
CA GLU A 99 -6.19 9.25 9.94
C GLU A 99 -5.58 8.18 10.83
N LEU A 100 -6.35 7.75 11.83
CA LEU A 100 -6.06 6.60 12.68
C LEU A 100 -6.64 5.35 12.02
N LYS A 101 -5.79 4.34 11.84
CA LYS A 101 -6.15 3.13 11.09
C LYS A 101 -5.85 1.89 11.90
N PRO A 102 -6.68 0.84 11.80
CA PRO A 102 -6.28 -0.50 12.17
C PRO A 102 -4.94 -0.90 11.55
N GLN A 103 -4.08 -1.50 12.36
CA GLN A 103 -2.75 -1.93 11.92
C GLN A 103 -2.63 -3.44 12.09
N PHE A 104 -2.27 -4.11 11.02
CA PHE A 104 -2.21 -5.56 10.93
C PHE A 104 -0.77 -6.03 10.78
N PHE A 105 -0.43 -7.12 11.43
CA PHE A 105 0.76 -7.88 11.06
C PHE A 105 0.58 -8.49 9.65
N PRO A 106 1.67 -8.75 8.91
CA PRO A 106 1.57 -9.40 7.59
C PRO A 106 0.80 -10.72 7.61
N ASP A 107 1.00 -11.57 8.61
CA ASP A 107 0.28 -12.83 8.77
C ASP A 107 -1.23 -12.64 9.02
N GLN A 108 -1.64 -11.54 9.65
CA GLN A 108 -3.05 -11.20 9.82
C GLN A 108 -3.72 -10.83 8.50
N LEU A 109 -2.99 -10.29 7.53
CA LEU A 109 -3.54 -10.05 6.20
C LEU A 109 -3.97 -11.38 5.55
N ALA A 110 -3.19 -12.44 5.73
CA ALA A 110 -3.55 -13.76 5.23
C ALA A 110 -4.64 -14.42 6.10
N THR A 111 -4.43 -14.46 7.42
CA THR A 111 -5.31 -15.25 8.32
C THR A 111 -6.64 -14.55 8.66
N TRP A 112 -6.66 -13.23 8.70
CA TRP A 112 -7.87 -12.46 9.01
C TRP A 112 -8.61 -11.99 7.76
N LEU A 113 -7.88 -11.60 6.70
CA LEU A 113 -8.49 -11.02 5.50
C LEU A 113 -8.51 -11.98 4.30
N GLY A 114 -7.89 -13.16 4.44
CA GLY A 114 -7.86 -14.19 3.39
C GLY A 114 -6.98 -13.82 2.19
N LEU A 115 -6.00 -12.92 2.37
CA LEU A 115 -5.14 -12.47 1.28
C LEU A 115 -3.98 -13.43 1.05
N THR A 116 -3.55 -13.56 -0.19
CA THR A 116 -2.31 -14.26 -0.55
C THR A 116 -1.15 -13.27 -0.54
N LEU A 117 -0.10 -13.58 0.23
CA LEU A 117 1.10 -12.74 0.30
C LEU A 117 2.17 -13.27 -0.65
N ALA A 118 2.88 -12.35 -1.32
CA ALA A 118 4.09 -12.63 -2.07
C ALA A 118 5.33 -12.37 -1.22
N THR A 119 6.40 -13.09 -1.49
CA THR A 119 7.71 -12.88 -0.88
C THR A 119 8.63 -12.03 -1.75
N GLU A 120 8.35 -11.96 -3.05
CA GLU A 120 9.08 -11.18 -4.04
C GLU A 120 8.27 -11.01 -5.31
N GLY A 121 8.73 -10.17 -6.21
CA GLY A 121 8.17 -9.98 -7.54
C GLY A 121 9.09 -9.19 -8.45
N HIS A 122 8.67 -8.94 -9.69
CA HIS A 122 9.33 -8.04 -10.60
C HIS A 122 8.41 -6.87 -10.93
N ALA A 123 8.99 -5.67 -10.99
CA ALA A 123 8.22 -4.50 -11.40
C ALA A 123 7.92 -4.57 -12.90
N ALA A 124 6.63 -4.51 -13.25
CA ALA A 124 6.17 -4.54 -14.62
C ALA A 124 5.53 -3.23 -15.07
N ARG A 125 4.98 -2.45 -14.13
CA ARG A 125 4.38 -1.13 -14.39
C ARG A 125 4.26 -0.31 -13.12
N ILE A 126 4.06 0.99 -13.27
CA ILE A 126 3.86 1.93 -12.17
C ILE A 126 2.47 2.55 -12.29
N LEU A 127 1.70 2.49 -11.20
CA LEU A 127 0.38 3.08 -11.11
C LEU A 127 0.40 4.28 -10.16
N PHE A 128 -0.16 5.42 -10.62
CA PHE A 128 -0.35 6.64 -9.83
C PHE A 128 -1.85 6.89 -9.62
N PRO A 129 -2.42 6.34 -8.54
CA PRO A 129 -3.84 6.52 -8.27
C PRO A 129 -4.15 7.91 -7.70
N GLN A 130 -5.36 8.38 -7.98
CA GLN A 130 -5.99 9.52 -7.35
C GLN A 130 -7.43 9.15 -7.01
N ILE A 131 -7.84 9.32 -5.74
CA ILE A 131 -9.22 9.06 -5.32
C ILE A 131 -10.04 10.34 -5.46
N THR A 132 -11.13 10.23 -6.22
CA THR A 132 -12.12 11.29 -6.37
C THR A 132 -13.51 10.68 -6.11
N PRO A 133 -14.22 11.03 -5.04
CA PRO A 133 -15.32 10.24 -4.47
C PRO A 133 -16.44 9.81 -5.43
N ARG A 134 -16.78 10.63 -6.43
CA ARG A 134 -17.88 10.37 -7.37
C ARG A 134 -17.41 10.10 -8.79
N ALA A 135 -16.10 9.94 -9.00
CA ALA A 135 -15.57 9.70 -10.33
C ALA A 135 -15.81 8.25 -10.76
N GLU A 136 -16.04 8.05 -12.04
CA GLU A 136 -15.88 6.76 -12.67
C GLU A 136 -14.38 6.45 -12.83
N PRO A 137 -13.96 5.18 -12.70
CA PRO A 137 -12.57 4.79 -12.90
C PRO A 137 -12.12 5.08 -14.32
N VAL A 138 -10.97 5.75 -14.46
CA VAL A 138 -10.43 6.13 -15.77
C VAL A 138 -8.91 6.30 -15.74
N LEU A 139 -8.22 5.94 -16.83
CA LEU A 139 -6.84 6.37 -17.08
C LEU A 139 -6.83 7.86 -17.48
N ARG A 140 -5.80 8.57 -17.03
CA ARG A 140 -5.50 9.91 -17.53
C ARG A 140 -4.67 9.81 -18.80
N ASP A 141 -4.85 10.76 -19.70
CA ASP A 141 -4.07 10.84 -20.95
C ASP A 141 -2.62 11.23 -20.71
N GLU A 142 -2.33 11.90 -19.60
CA GLU A 142 -0.99 12.31 -19.20
C GLU A 142 -0.42 11.42 -18.10
N ASP A 143 0.73 10.82 -18.37
CA ASP A 143 1.46 10.05 -17.39
C ASP A 143 2.27 10.96 -16.47
N ARG A 144 2.05 10.80 -15.18
CA ARG A 144 2.84 11.50 -14.17
C ARG A 144 4.29 11.01 -14.20
N ALA A 145 5.24 11.94 -14.26
CA ALA A 145 6.65 11.62 -14.03
C ALA A 145 6.90 11.21 -12.58
N MET A 146 7.89 10.36 -12.38
CA MET A 146 8.39 10.06 -11.03
C MET A 146 9.05 11.31 -10.43
N ALA A 147 8.86 11.50 -9.14
CA ALA A 147 9.42 12.61 -8.38
C ALA A 147 10.24 12.10 -7.20
N ALA A 148 11.12 12.91 -6.65
CA ALA A 148 11.94 12.55 -5.50
C ALA A 148 11.11 12.07 -4.29
N GLY A 149 9.89 12.60 -4.09
CA GLY A 149 8.96 12.18 -3.05
C GLY A 149 8.37 10.77 -3.21
N ASP A 150 8.58 10.12 -4.37
CA ASP A 150 8.17 8.73 -4.59
C ASP A 150 9.18 7.73 -4.01
N PHE A 151 10.36 8.21 -3.61
CA PHE A 151 11.45 7.41 -3.10
C PHE A 151 11.78 7.75 -1.66
N PHE A 152 12.13 6.74 -0.88
CA PHE A 152 12.72 6.92 0.44
C PHE A 152 14.24 6.86 0.28
N THR A 153 14.87 8.01 0.35
CA THR A 153 16.33 8.15 0.25
C THR A 153 16.89 8.68 1.57
N ALA A 154 18.18 8.49 1.80
CA ALA A 154 18.89 8.95 2.99
C ALA A 154 18.64 10.44 3.33
N GLY A 155 18.38 11.28 2.34
CA GLY A 155 18.11 12.70 2.54
C GLY A 155 16.67 13.05 2.94
N THR A 156 15.71 12.12 2.84
CA THR A 156 14.28 12.43 3.06
C THR A 156 13.66 11.74 4.26
N GLU A 157 13.78 10.44 4.39
CA GLU A 157 13.20 9.66 5.47
C GLU A 157 13.98 8.37 5.74
N ASP A 158 15.30 8.38 5.64
CA ASP A 158 16.09 7.21 6.00
C ASP A 158 15.99 6.96 7.50
N ARG A 159 15.06 6.10 7.88
CA ARG A 159 14.86 5.67 9.26
C ARG A 159 15.76 4.50 9.62
N TYR A 160 16.51 3.99 8.67
CA TYR A 160 17.33 2.81 8.80
C TYR A 160 18.71 3.07 8.20
N PRO A 161 19.46 4.06 8.75
CA PRO A 161 20.82 4.30 8.33
C PRO A 161 21.66 3.05 8.57
N ASP A 162 22.67 2.84 7.74
CA ASP A 162 23.63 1.75 7.94
C ASP A 162 24.53 2.01 9.15
N VAL A 163 23.95 1.91 10.35
CA VAL A 163 24.64 2.17 11.62
C VAL A 163 25.72 1.14 11.94
N PHE A 164 25.76 0.04 11.21
CA PHE A 164 26.73 -1.04 11.39
C PHE A 164 27.75 -1.11 10.26
N ASP A 165 27.68 -0.17 9.30
CA ASP A 165 28.59 -0.11 8.16
C ASP A 165 28.71 -1.45 7.40
N LEU A 166 27.55 -2.07 7.17
CA LEU A 166 27.45 -3.38 6.51
C LEU A 166 27.33 -3.25 4.98
N LEU A 167 27.01 -2.08 4.48
CA LEU A 167 26.90 -1.84 3.05
C LEU A 167 28.29 -1.56 2.46
N PRO A 168 28.61 -2.14 1.30
CA PRO A 168 29.85 -1.82 0.59
C PRO A 168 29.96 -0.32 0.30
N ALA A 169 31.12 0.25 0.52
CA ALA A 169 31.38 1.68 0.25
C ALA A 169 31.23 2.06 -1.23
N ASP A 170 31.31 1.09 -2.12
CA ASP A 170 31.22 1.20 -3.58
C ASP A 170 29.86 0.71 -4.14
N LEU A 171 28.79 0.79 -3.34
CA LEU A 171 27.45 0.51 -3.86
C LEU A 171 27.19 1.32 -5.14
N PRO A 172 26.74 0.65 -6.22
CA PRO A 172 26.35 1.37 -7.42
C PRO A 172 25.30 2.44 -7.08
N GLY A 173 25.47 3.63 -7.63
CA GLY A 173 24.51 4.72 -7.47
C GLY A 173 23.08 4.30 -7.83
N THR A 174 22.12 5.11 -7.46
CA THR A 174 20.70 4.85 -7.76
C THR A 174 20.34 5.08 -9.22
N GLU A 175 21.20 5.71 -10.01
CA GLU A 175 20.97 6.08 -11.40
C GLU A 175 20.55 4.89 -12.28
N PRO A 176 21.21 3.72 -12.25
CA PRO A 176 20.80 2.57 -13.06
C PRO A 176 19.41 2.00 -12.66
N LEU A 177 19.02 2.15 -11.39
CA LEU A 177 17.68 1.77 -10.94
C LEU A 177 16.62 2.76 -11.43
N LEU A 178 16.94 4.06 -11.42
CA LEU A 178 16.04 5.12 -11.89
C LEU A 178 15.82 5.03 -13.40
N GLU A 179 16.85 4.66 -14.14
CA GLU A 179 16.76 4.43 -15.59
C GLU A 179 15.77 3.29 -15.89
N LEU A 180 15.97 2.10 -15.30
CA LEU A 180 15.08 0.96 -15.49
C LEU A 180 13.64 1.25 -14.99
N LEU A 181 13.48 1.98 -13.89
CA LEU A 181 12.17 2.44 -13.44
C LEU A 181 11.52 3.40 -14.45
N GLY A 182 12.35 4.23 -15.11
CA GLY A 182 11.91 5.15 -16.15
C GLY A 182 11.40 4.46 -17.41
N GLU A 183 11.84 3.24 -17.69
CA GLU A 183 11.41 2.44 -18.84
C GLU A 183 10.06 1.73 -18.59
N LEU A 184 9.65 1.55 -17.32
CA LEU A 184 8.39 0.87 -17.02
C LEU A 184 7.18 1.68 -17.52
N PRO A 185 6.17 1.00 -18.08
CA PRO A 185 4.87 1.62 -18.36
C PRO A 185 4.32 2.29 -17.11
N ARG A 186 3.84 3.52 -17.25
CA ARG A 186 3.29 4.34 -16.18
C ARG A 186 1.86 4.72 -16.50
N HIS A 187 0.99 4.67 -15.51
CA HIS A 187 -0.40 5.06 -15.69
C HIS A 187 -0.86 5.90 -14.51
N THR A 188 -1.30 7.11 -14.83
CA THR A 188 -2.06 7.95 -13.89
C THR A 188 -3.53 7.60 -14.02
N MET A 189 -4.20 7.37 -12.89
CA MET A 189 -5.61 6.97 -12.89
C MET A 189 -6.41 7.66 -11.80
N VAL A 190 -7.68 7.88 -12.09
CA VAL A 190 -8.68 8.31 -11.12
C VAL A 190 -9.55 7.13 -10.77
N LEU A 191 -9.84 6.97 -9.48
CA LEU A 191 -10.75 5.97 -8.95
C LEU A 191 -11.83 6.66 -8.11
N GLY A 192 -13.02 6.14 -8.15
CA GLY A 192 -14.14 6.60 -7.31
C GLY A 192 -14.21 5.86 -5.97
N HIS A 193 -15.40 5.87 -5.37
CA HIS A 193 -15.69 5.09 -4.18
C HIS A 193 -16.45 3.77 -4.49
N ASP A 194 -16.80 3.51 -5.75
CA ASP A 194 -17.42 2.25 -6.15
C ASP A 194 -16.36 1.15 -6.22
N VAL A 195 -16.41 0.24 -5.26
CA VAL A 195 -15.46 -0.88 -5.13
C VAL A 195 -15.50 -1.80 -6.34
N LYS A 196 -16.71 -2.10 -6.87
CA LYS A 196 -16.86 -3.01 -8.00
C LYS A 196 -16.30 -2.38 -9.28
N ALA A 197 -16.70 -1.16 -9.58
CA ALA A 197 -16.22 -0.44 -10.76
C ALA A 197 -14.68 -0.29 -10.74
N ASN A 198 -14.12 0.08 -9.59
CA ASN A 198 -12.67 0.18 -9.43
C ASN A 198 -11.97 -1.17 -9.63
N THR A 199 -12.53 -2.26 -9.09
CA THR A 199 -11.93 -3.60 -9.22
C THR A 199 -11.94 -4.06 -10.67
N ASP A 200 -13.08 -3.94 -11.35
CA ASP A 200 -13.23 -4.32 -12.75
C ASP A 200 -12.25 -3.53 -13.64
N PHE A 201 -12.15 -2.23 -13.42
CA PHE A 201 -11.20 -1.35 -14.12
C PHE A 201 -9.74 -1.75 -13.86
N LEU A 202 -9.36 -1.95 -12.60
CA LEU A 202 -7.99 -2.35 -12.24
C LEU A 202 -7.61 -3.68 -12.87
N GLN A 203 -8.50 -4.66 -12.88
CA GLN A 203 -8.25 -5.94 -13.56
C GLN A 203 -8.01 -5.76 -15.06
N GLN A 204 -8.77 -4.90 -15.74
CA GLN A 204 -8.60 -4.63 -17.17
C GLN A 204 -7.23 -4.02 -17.50
N ILE A 205 -6.74 -3.08 -16.69
CA ILE A 205 -5.48 -2.38 -16.96
C ILE A 205 -4.24 -3.14 -16.46
N THR A 206 -4.41 -4.19 -15.67
CA THR A 206 -3.30 -4.97 -15.11
C THR A 206 -3.14 -6.36 -15.75
N THR A 207 -4.05 -6.76 -16.61
CA THR A 207 -3.95 -7.95 -17.46
C THR A 207 -3.13 -7.62 -18.70
#